data_fa7d6568dc6cb851f257b3e10c0e4e34
#
_entry.id   fa7d6568dc6cb851f257b3e10c0e4e34
#
_cell.length_a   1.000
_cell.length_b   1.000
_cell.length_c   1.000
_cell.angle_alpha   90.00
_cell.angle_beta   90.00
_cell.angle_gamma   90.00
#
_symmetry.space_group_name_H-M   'P 1'
#
loop_
_entity.id
_entity.type
_entity.pdbx_description
1 polymer ?
#
loop_
_entity_poly.entity_id
_entity_poly.type
_entity_poly.pdbx_seq_one_letter_code
_entity_poly.pdbx_strand_id
1 'polypeptide(L)'
;MSGGSKNKNIMMLMIILLILIGGLLALGVLENFEADVVKINPPDESQLQPGRILSDEKIYISGDGTGNFRTHCKESHINNDDPLLYPRQTGAAHEHVFFGFTKTDAFTTIDTLENATDFSTCEGGALNQAAYWVPSLFTANGERLEYIEPLFYYKSGFHLAANIINVPPQGLVMIAGQSLSEPQDVVSAKYRCASWVAPLPQFDEGDPMDHVAYLPDCPIDDLLEIRIVFPQCWDGVNLTSHDQRSHMAYPISAEIPHVGTGRCPDTHPVAIPEISYNFAFYVTETTGSPITWHLSSDMDPSHPNGSSLHADWMNGWDPEIMEMIVKNCINTGYDCNVGLLGDGTRLQEIY
;
A
#
# COMPACT_ATOMS: atom_id res chain seq x y z
N MET A 1 0.38 -69.14 -38.99
CA MET A 1 0.23 -68.32 -37.79
C MET A 1 1.40 -67.37 -37.69
N SER A 2 1.28 -66.21 -38.29
CA SER A 2 2.34 -65.20 -38.27
C SER A 2 1.73 -63.82 -38.53
N GLY A 3 1.05 -63.28 -37.53
CA GLY A 3 0.41 -61.96 -37.63
C GLY A 3 0.55 -61.07 -36.41
N GLY A 4 1.23 -61.52 -35.34
CA GLY A 4 1.24 -60.80 -34.02
C GLY A 4 2.40 -59.82 -33.77
N SER A 5 3.47 -59.85 -34.59
CA SER A 5 4.66 -59.05 -34.28
C SER A 5 4.68 -57.64 -34.88
N LYS A 6 4.05 -57.43 -36.04
CA LYS A 6 4.05 -56.09 -36.69
C LYS A 6 3.18 -55.06 -36.00
N ASN A 7 2.07 -55.45 -35.38
CA ASN A 7 1.15 -54.53 -34.70
C ASN A 7 1.73 -54.01 -33.37
N LYS A 8 2.52 -54.79 -32.64
CA LYS A 8 3.17 -54.33 -31.39
C LYS A 8 4.21 -53.26 -31.63
N ASN A 9 4.99 -53.36 -32.71
CA ASN A 9 6.01 -52.37 -33.05
C ASN A 9 5.42 -51.04 -33.53
N ILE A 10 4.28 -51.05 -34.24
CA ILE A 10 3.58 -49.87 -34.70
C ILE A 10 2.94 -49.13 -33.47
N MET A 11 2.35 -49.88 -32.54
CA MET A 11 1.78 -49.29 -31.32
C MET A 11 2.84 -48.72 -30.40
N MET A 12 4.00 -49.36 -30.29
CA MET A 12 5.14 -48.84 -29.51
C MET A 12 5.77 -47.58 -30.15
N LEU A 13 5.84 -47.52 -31.50
CA LEU A 13 6.29 -46.33 -32.22
C LEU A 13 5.32 -45.14 -32.04
N MET A 14 4.00 -45.36 -32.05
CA MET A 14 2.97 -44.32 -31.79
C MET A 14 3.04 -43.80 -30.37
N ILE A 15 3.27 -44.63 -29.37
CA ILE A 15 3.41 -44.23 -27.99
C ILE A 15 4.67 -43.36 -27.77
N ILE A 16 5.79 -43.76 -28.38
CA ILE A 16 7.03 -43.00 -28.34
C ILE A 16 6.87 -41.63 -29.04
N LEU A 17 6.15 -41.56 -30.16
CA LEU A 17 5.88 -40.34 -30.89
C LEU A 17 4.97 -39.40 -30.09
N LEU A 18 3.95 -39.93 -29.39
CA LEU A 18 3.08 -39.14 -28.51
C LEU A 18 3.80 -38.60 -27.26
N ILE A 19 4.76 -39.37 -26.72
CA ILE A 19 5.59 -38.91 -25.59
C ILE A 19 6.58 -37.83 -26.07
N LEU A 20 7.16 -37.95 -27.27
CA LEU A 20 8.04 -36.95 -27.86
C LEU A 20 7.30 -35.66 -28.23
N ILE A 21 6.08 -35.75 -28.77
CA ILE A 21 5.24 -34.58 -29.09
C ILE A 21 4.71 -33.95 -27.80
N GLY A 22 4.30 -34.72 -26.81
CA GLY A 22 3.91 -34.23 -25.49
C GLY A 22 5.07 -33.57 -24.73
N GLY A 23 6.29 -34.15 -24.85
CA GLY A 23 7.51 -33.55 -24.28
C GLY A 23 7.96 -32.27 -24.99
N LEU A 24 7.78 -32.17 -26.31
CA LEU A 24 8.07 -30.96 -27.08
C LEU A 24 7.03 -29.84 -26.80
N LEU A 25 5.76 -30.22 -26.62
CA LEU A 25 4.72 -29.26 -26.20
C LEU A 25 4.91 -28.78 -24.75
N ALA A 26 5.37 -29.66 -23.85
CA ALA A 26 5.70 -29.28 -22.48
C ALA A 26 6.98 -28.43 -22.39
N LEU A 27 7.96 -28.62 -23.30
CA LEU A 27 9.18 -27.81 -23.41
C LEU A 27 8.89 -26.47 -24.11
N GLY A 28 7.89 -26.37 -24.96
CA GLY A 28 7.49 -25.13 -25.62
C GLY A 28 6.55 -24.25 -24.78
N VAL A 29 6.00 -24.77 -23.67
CA VAL A 29 5.15 -24.01 -22.72
C VAL A 29 5.95 -23.50 -21.53
N LEU A 30 7.23 -23.88 -21.41
CA LEU A 30 8.22 -23.19 -20.56
C LEU A 30 8.88 -22.06 -21.37
N GLU A 31 8.11 -21.27 -22.13
CA GLU A 31 8.52 -19.91 -22.45
C GLU A 31 8.64 -19.19 -21.10
N ASN A 32 9.88 -18.92 -20.73
CA ASN A 32 10.21 -18.04 -19.64
C ASN A 32 9.29 -16.82 -19.72
N PHE A 33 8.37 -16.67 -18.78
CA PHE A 33 7.85 -15.37 -18.42
C PHE A 33 9.04 -14.63 -17.79
N GLU A 34 10.00 -14.21 -18.60
CA GLU A 34 10.83 -13.08 -18.22
C GLU A 34 9.85 -11.91 -18.16
N ALA A 35 9.51 -11.48 -16.95
CA ALA A 35 8.80 -10.25 -16.77
C ALA A 35 9.50 -9.17 -17.59
N ASP A 36 8.77 -8.49 -18.47
CA ASP A 36 9.35 -7.51 -19.39
C ASP A 36 10.09 -6.42 -18.59
N VAL A 37 11.41 -6.48 -18.61
CA VAL A 37 12.27 -5.50 -17.95
C VAL A 37 12.22 -4.21 -18.74
N VAL A 38 11.85 -3.13 -18.06
CA VAL A 38 11.77 -1.79 -18.65
C VAL A 38 13.19 -1.28 -18.96
N LYS A 39 13.43 -0.83 -20.19
CA LYS A 39 14.67 -0.17 -20.56
C LYS A 39 14.61 1.30 -20.23
N ILE A 40 15.45 1.73 -19.31
CA ILE A 40 15.53 3.10 -18.82
C ILE A 40 16.87 3.70 -19.16
N ASN A 41 16.88 4.97 -19.56
CA ASN A 41 18.10 5.77 -19.69
C ASN A 41 18.12 6.71 -18.49
N PRO A 42 19.00 6.49 -17.49
CA PRO A 42 19.04 7.32 -16.29
C PRO A 42 19.49 8.75 -16.63
N PRO A 43 19.07 9.75 -15.83
CA PRO A 43 19.54 11.12 -15.96
C PRO A 43 21.03 11.26 -15.57
N ASP A 44 21.61 12.45 -15.83
CA ASP A 44 22.94 12.79 -15.36
C ASP A 44 22.93 12.95 -13.82
N GLU A 45 23.83 12.25 -13.13
CA GLU A 45 23.92 12.28 -11.67
C GLU A 45 24.09 13.71 -11.11
N SER A 46 24.77 14.60 -11.85
CA SER A 46 24.96 15.99 -11.46
C SER A 46 23.68 16.84 -11.41
N GLN A 47 22.58 16.32 -11.94
CA GLN A 47 21.27 16.98 -11.98
C GLN A 47 20.29 16.46 -10.92
N LEU A 48 20.72 15.48 -10.11
CA LEU A 48 19.85 14.88 -9.09
C LEU A 48 19.69 15.81 -7.89
N GLN A 49 18.48 15.90 -7.38
CA GLN A 49 18.18 16.58 -6.12
C GLN A 49 18.78 15.80 -4.93
N PRO A 50 19.16 16.46 -3.83
CA PRO A 50 19.53 15.79 -2.59
C PRO A 50 18.42 14.85 -2.11
N GLY A 51 18.75 13.61 -1.73
CA GLY A 51 17.78 12.57 -1.37
C GLY A 51 17.37 11.67 -2.53
N ARG A 52 17.89 11.91 -3.74
CA ARG A 52 17.71 11.08 -4.94
C ARG A 52 19.07 10.61 -5.46
N ILE A 53 19.16 9.33 -5.81
CA ILE A 53 20.40 8.70 -6.30
C ILE A 53 20.12 7.86 -7.53
N LEU A 54 21.18 7.57 -8.32
CA LEU A 54 21.09 6.61 -9.42
C LEU A 54 20.80 5.19 -8.89
N SER A 55 20.06 4.41 -9.67
CA SER A 55 19.77 3.01 -9.38
C SER A 55 19.94 2.16 -10.63
N ASP A 56 20.57 0.99 -10.48
CA ASP A 56 20.66 -0.05 -11.49
C ASP A 56 19.61 -1.16 -11.29
N GLU A 57 18.73 -0.99 -10.30
CA GLU A 57 17.63 -1.90 -10.05
C GLU A 57 16.65 -1.93 -11.23
N LYS A 58 16.21 -3.14 -11.55
CA LYS A 58 15.30 -3.36 -12.68
C LYS A 58 13.88 -3.03 -12.30
N ILE A 59 13.20 -2.36 -13.21
CA ILE A 59 11.76 -2.12 -13.13
C ILE A 59 11.05 -3.10 -14.07
N TYR A 60 9.92 -3.61 -13.63
CA TYR A 60 9.13 -4.60 -14.36
C TYR A 60 7.75 -4.03 -14.68
N ILE A 61 7.18 -4.46 -15.80
CA ILE A 61 5.77 -4.20 -16.08
C ILE A 61 4.95 -5.08 -15.14
N SER A 62 3.98 -4.50 -14.46
CA SER A 62 3.05 -5.26 -13.64
C SER A 62 2.17 -6.13 -14.53
N GLY A 63 2.15 -7.44 -14.25
CA GLY A 63 1.41 -8.41 -15.07
C GLY A 63 -0.11 -8.28 -14.97
N ASP A 64 -0.63 -7.55 -13.98
CA ASP A 64 -2.05 -7.31 -13.74
C ASP A 64 -2.55 -5.97 -14.31
N GLY A 65 -1.66 -5.15 -14.89
CA GLY A 65 -1.99 -3.84 -15.45
C GLY A 65 -2.09 -2.72 -14.42
N THR A 66 -1.75 -2.97 -13.16
CA THR A 66 -1.63 -1.93 -12.14
C THR A 66 -0.24 -1.30 -12.19
N GLY A 67 -0.13 -0.04 -11.76
CA GLY A 67 1.17 0.61 -11.54
C GLY A 67 1.32 0.93 -10.06
N ASN A 68 2.53 0.80 -9.53
CA ASN A 68 2.76 1.04 -8.11
C ASN A 68 4.15 1.59 -7.80
N PHE A 69 4.21 2.27 -6.67
CA PHE A 69 5.39 2.76 -5.99
C PHE A 69 5.22 2.52 -4.50
N ARG A 70 6.31 2.26 -3.80
CA ARG A 70 6.32 2.02 -2.34
C ARG A 70 7.42 2.84 -1.70
N THR A 71 7.19 3.23 -0.44
CA THR A 71 8.22 3.86 0.39
C THR A 71 8.17 3.29 1.80
N HIS A 72 9.32 3.03 2.37
CA HIS A 72 9.45 2.71 3.79
C HIS A 72 9.56 4.00 4.61
N CYS A 73 8.94 4.00 5.77
CA CYS A 73 9.13 5.03 6.79
C CYS A 73 9.39 4.36 8.14
N LYS A 74 10.24 4.97 8.95
CA LYS A 74 10.37 4.58 10.36
C LYS A 74 9.40 5.39 11.22
N GLU A 75 9.04 4.88 12.39
CA GLU A 75 8.33 5.68 13.38
C GLU A 75 9.12 6.98 13.65
N SER A 76 8.44 8.09 13.64
CA SER A 76 9.01 9.41 13.93
C SER A 76 8.92 9.72 15.43
N HIS A 77 7.69 9.82 15.90
CA HIS A 77 7.38 10.14 17.29
C HIS A 77 5.95 9.70 17.62
N ILE A 78 5.59 9.85 18.89
CA ILE A 78 4.28 9.53 19.42
C ILE A 78 3.77 10.75 20.17
N ASN A 79 2.54 11.17 19.93
CA ASN A 79 1.87 12.17 20.75
C ASN A 79 0.33 12.05 20.65
N ASN A 80 -0.38 12.89 21.42
CA ASN A 80 -1.84 12.94 21.45
C ASN A 80 -2.38 14.11 20.61
N ASP A 81 -1.74 14.41 19.51
CA ASP A 81 -2.13 15.48 18.60
C ASP A 81 -2.81 14.92 17.33
N ASP A 82 -3.67 15.76 16.76
CA ASP A 82 -4.27 15.52 15.44
C ASP A 82 -4.49 16.88 14.76
N PRO A 83 -3.66 17.27 13.78
CA PRO A 83 -3.82 18.54 13.10
C PRO A 83 -5.09 18.66 12.26
N LEU A 84 -5.75 17.55 11.91
CA LEU A 84 -6.95 17.56 11.08
C LEU A 84 -8.22 17.70 11.92
N LEU A 85 -8.36 16.89 12.97
CA LEU A 85 -9.58 16.88 13.79
C LEU A 85 -9.52 17.88 14.96
N TYR A 86 -8.33 18.12 15.50
CA TYR A 86 -8.11 19.02 16.65
C TYR A 86 -7.02 20.06 16.35
N PRO A 87 -7.15 20.85 15.25
CA PRO A 87 -6.12 21.82 14.88
C PRO A 87 -5.86 22.82 16.01
N ARG A 88 -4.58 23.00 16.33
CA ARG A 88 -4.06 23.89 17.39
C ARG A 88 -4.49 23.52 18.82
N GLN A 89 -4.87 22.29 19.05
CA GLN A 89 -5.30 21.79 20.37
C GLN A 89 -4.37 20.62 20.77
N THR A 90 -3.22 20.96 21.34
CA THR A 90 -2.23 19.96 21.78
C THR A 90 -2.85 19.01 22.82
N GLY A 91 -2.62 17.71 22.64
CA GLY A 91 -3.07 16.67 23.56
C GLY A 91 -4.57 16.38 23.50
N ALA A 92 -5.29 16.86 22.48
CA ALA A 92 -6.75 16.71 22.39
C ALA A 92 -7.19 15.39 21.74
N ALA A 93 -6.29 14.69 21.05
CA ALA A 93 -6.55 13.41 20.40
C ALA A 93 -6.17 12.21 21.30
N HIS A 94 -6.57 10.99 20.90
CA HIS A 94 -5.96 9.78 21.40
C HIS A 94 -4.49 9.68 20.91
N GLU A 95 -3.73 8.74 21.44
CA GLU A 95 -2.33 8.60 21.06
C GLU A 95 -2.18 8.13 19.61
N HIS A 96 -1.35 8.83 18.83
CA HIS A 96 -0.97 8.47 17.47
C HIS A 96 0.53 8.17 17.37
N VAL A 97 0.86 7.24 16.47
CA VAL A 97 2.22 7.05 15.95
C VAL A 97 2.33 7.79 14.63
N PHE A 98 3.35 8.65 14.54
CA PHE A 98 3.62 9.49 13.37
C PHE A 98 4.77 8.93 12.53
N PHE A 99 4.67 9.11 11.22
CA PHE A 99 5.70 8.78 10.24
C PHE A 99 5.88 9.94 9.27
N GLY A 100 7.00 9.97 8.58
CA GLY A 100 7.32 11.01 7.60
C GLY A 100 7.83 12.26 8.29
N PHE A 101 7.14 13.37 8.12
CA PHE A 101 7.55 14.66 8.69
C PHE A 101 7.74 14.60 10.21
N THR A 102 8.95 14.89 10.68
CA THR A 102 9.36 14.62 12.08
C THR A 102 8.80 15.60 13.11
N LYS A 103 8.13 16.67 12.68
CA LYS A 103 7.54 17.69 13.55
C LYS A 103 6.03 17.79 13.44
N THR A 104 5.38 16.71 13.01
CA THR A 104 3.91 16.68 12.94
C THR A 104 3.31 16.82 14.35
N ASP A 105 2.50 17.84 14.55
CA ASP A 105 1.82 18.15 15.80
C ASP A 105 0.48 18.85 15.52
N ALA A 106 -0.23 19.26 16.56
CA ALA A 106 -1.52 19.97 16.44
C ALA A 106 -1.46 21.28 15.62
N PHE A 107 -0.26 21.84 15.37
CA PHE A 107 -0.07 23.09 14.62
C PHE A 107 0.39 22.85 13.19
N THR A 108 0.58 21.61 12.79
CA THR A 108 0.99 21.26 11.44
C THR A 108 -0.07 21.68 10.42
N THR A 109 0.38 22.36 9.37
CA THR A 109 -0.42 22.84 8.26
C THR A 109 0.31 22.53 6.95
N ILE A 110 -0.34 22.73 5.81
CA ILE A 110 0.32 22.64 4.50
C ILE A 110 1.53 23.58 4.43
N ASP A 111 1.41 24.81 4.89
CA ASP A 111 2.52 25.77 4.88
C ASP A 111 3.72 25.28 5.69
N THR A 112 3.47 24.50 6.76
CA THR A 112 4.52 23.88 7.56
C THR A 112 5.26 22.80 6.77
N LEU A 113 4.54 21.97 6.00
CA LEU A 113 5.11 20.90 5.20
C LEU A 113 5.86 21.44 3.98
N GLU A 114 5.28 22.40 3.26
CA GLU A 114 5.91 23.02 2.07
C GLU A 114 7.21 23.76 2.38
N ASN A 115 7.31 24.36 3.57
CA ASN A 115 8.48 25.08 4.02
C ASN A 115 9.41 24.24 4.91
N ALA A 116 9.14 22.94 5.04
CA ALA A 116 9.91 22.05 5.86
C ALA A 116 11.33 21.85 5.28
N THR A 117 12.32 22.15 6.08
CA THR A 117 13.73 21.83 5.79
C THR A 117 14.25 20.72 6.70
N ASP A 118 13.35 20.15 7.49
CA ASP A 118 13.65 19.13 8.47
C ASP A 118 13.69 17.72 7.84
N PHE A 119 14.14 16.77 8.64
CA PHE A 119 14.19 15.39 8.22
C PHE A 119 12.78 14.78 8.18
N SER A 120 12.58 13.88 7.22
CA SER A 120 11.49 12.93 7.21
C SER A 120 12.03 11.55 7.61
N THR A 121 11.19 10.73 8.21
CA THR A 121 11.53 9.32 8.52
C THR A 121 11.23 8.38 7.36
N CYS A 122 10.88 8.92 6.19
CA CYS A 122 10.63 8.16 4.97
C CYS A 122 11.82 8.26 4.00
N GLU A 123 11.96 7.29 3.11
CA GLU A 123 12.93 7.34 2.02
C GLU A 123 12.82 8.64 1.24
N GLY A 124 13.97 9.16 0.80
CA GLY A 124 14.09 10.45 0.13
C GLY A 124 14.24 11.64 1.09
N GLY A 125 14.03 11.45 2.38
CA GLY A 125 14.22 12.53 3.38
C GLY A 125 13.38 13.76 3.05
N ALA A 126 14.04 14.89 2.77
CA ALA A 126 13.37 16.16 2.45
C ALA A 126 12.46 16.11 1.21
N LEU A 127 12.61 15.09 0.35
CA LEU A 127 11.73 14.90 -0.82
C LEU A 127 10.38 14.28 -0.44
N ASN A 128 10.25 13.69 0.75
CA ASN A 128 9.02 13.12 1.27
C ASN A 128 8.70 13.71 2.64
N GLN A 129 8.20 14.94 2.67
CA GLN A 129 7.74 15.63 3.88
C GLN A 129 6.26 15.36 4.17
N ALA A 130 5.66 14.35 3.54
CA ALA A 130 4.30 13.97 3.86
C ALA A 130 4.19 13.54 5.33
N ALA A 131 3.08 13.90 5.95
CA ALA A 131 2.77 13.47 7.31
C ALA A 131 1.77 12.31 7.26
N TYR A 132 2.07 11.25 7.99
CA TYR A 132 1.27 10.03 8.13
C TYR A 132 1.08 9.72 9.60
N TRP A 133 -0.13 9.39 10.04
CA TRP A 133 -0.32 8.93 11.41
C TRP A 133 -1.46 7.92 11.54
N VAL A 134 -1.38 7.13 12.57
CA VAL A 134 -2.33 6.07 12.91
C VAL A 134 -2.44 5.95 14.42
N PRO A 135 -3.55 5.43 14.96
CA PRO A 135 -3.65 5.12 16.38
C PRO A 135 -2.56 4.15 16.84
N SER A 136 -2.01 4.36 18.03
CA SER A 136 -1.11 3.39 18.65
C SER A 136 -1.85 2.08 18.94
N LEU A 137 -1.14 0.95 18.77
CA LEU A 137 -1.65 -0.38 19.08
C LEU A 137 -0.99 -0.92 20.37
N PHE A 138 -1.80 -1.44 21.27
CA PHE A 138 -1.37 -1.94 22.57
C PHE A 138 -1.76 -3.40 22.77
N THR A 139 -0.90 -4.14 23.50
CA THR A 139 -1.24 -5.45 24.03
C THR A 139 -2.30 -5.36 25.12
N ALA A 140 -2.86 -6.49 25.54
CA ALA A 140 -3.79 -6.57 26.68
C ALA A 140 -3.20 -5.99 28.00
N ASN A 141 -1.87 -6.01 28.13
CA ASN A 141 -1.17 -5.49 29.32
C ASN A 141 -0.85 -3.99 29.22
N GLY A 142 -1.23 -3.32 28.11
CA GLY A 142 -0.97 -1.91 27.87
C GLY A 142 0.44 -1.61 27.39
N GLU A 143 1.19 -2.60 26.89
CA GLU A 143 2.47 -2.38 26.22
C GLU A 143 2.21 -1.97 24.77
N ARG A 144 2.80 -0.84 24.32
CA ARG A 144 2.70 -0.41 22.93
C ARG A 144 3.49 -1.36 22.03
N LEU A 145 2.87 -1.74 20.92
CA LEU A 145 3.50 -2.55 19.89
C LEU A 145 4.20 -1.64 18.87
N GLU A 146 5.41 -2.03 18.47
CA GLU A 146 6.17 -1.35 17.43
C GLU A 146 5.82 -1.90 16.05
N TYR A 147 5.76 -1.01 15.05
CA TYR A 147 5.48 -1.37 13.67
C TYR A 147 6.69 -2.03 13.01
N ILE A 148 6.49 -3.19 12.39
CA ILE A 148 7.53 -3.87 11.63
C ILE A 148 7.51 -3.34 10.20
N GLU A 149 8.60 -2.71 9.79
CA GLU A 149 8.83 -2.21 8.43
C GLU A 149 7.58 -1.54 7.82
N PRO A 150 7.10 -0.41 8.37
CA PRO A 150 5.94 0.29 7.85
C PRO A 150 6.10 0.62 6.37
N LEU A 151 5.16 0.18 5.54
CA LEU A 151 5.22 0.29 4.09
C LEU A 151 4.01 1.05 3.56
N PHE A 152 4.28 2.13 2.86
CA PHE A 152 3.30 3.03 2.28
C PHE A 152 3.28 2.87 0.76
N TYR A 153 2.12 2.50 0.21
CA TYR A 153 1.92 2.29 -1.21
C TYR A 153 1.24 3.50 -1.84
N TYR A 154 1.66 3.80 -3.06
CA TYR A 154 1.01 4.69 -4.01
C TYR A 154 0.81 3.89 -5.29
N LYS A 155 -0.44 3.63 -5.68
CA LYS A 155 -0.74 2.72 -6.78
C LYS A 155 -1.98 3.16 -7.57
N SER A 156 -2.18 2.58 -8.76
CA SER A 156 -3.43 2.78 -9.49
C SER A 156 -4.63 2.16 -8.77
N GLY A 157 -4.38 1.20 -7.87
CA GLY A 157 -5.42 0.44 -7.23
C GLY A 157 -6.11 -0.55 -8.17
N PHE A 158 -7.05 -1.31 -7.62
CA PHE A 158 -7.79 -2.32 -8.38
C PHE A 158 -8.86 -1.71 -9.29
N HIS A 159 -9.55 -0.67 -8.83
CA HIS A 159 -10.76 -0.18 -9.48
C HIS A 159 -10.48 0.73 -10.68
N LEU A 160 -9.47 1.58 -10.63
CA LEU A 160 -9.23 2.61 -11.64
C LEU A 160 -8.13 2.20 -12.62
N ALA A 161 -8.28 2.59 -13.89
CA ALA A 161 -7.24 2.35 -14.89
C ALA A 161 -5.98 3.17 -14.57
N ALA A 162 -4.81 2.56 -14.68
CA ALA A 162 -3.54 3.17 -14.32
C ALA A 162 -3.30 4.52 -15.03
N ASN A 163 -3.64 4.61 -16.30
CA ASN A 163 -3.37 5.78 -17.16
C ASN A 163 -4.27 7.00 -16.91
N ILE A 164 -5.28 6.91 -16.02
CA ILE A 164 -6.14 8.06 -15.67
C ILE A 164 -5.76 8.71 -14.33
N ILE A 165 -4.79 8.15 -13.62
CA ILE A 165 -4.38 8.64 -12.30
C ILE A 165 -3.66 9.97 -12.44
N ASN A 166 -4.12 10.98 -11.70
CA ASN A 166 -3.55 12.33 -11.65
C ASN A 166 -2.64 12.51 -10.44
N VAL A 167 -1.75 13.48 -10.53
CA VAL A 167 -0.90 13.89 -9.42
C VAL A 167 -1.77 14.53 -8.33
N PRO A 168 -1.73 14.05 -7.08
CA PRO A 168 -2.47 14.68 -6.00
C PRO A 168 -1.91 16.07 -5.70
N PRO A 169 -2.76 17.08 -5.45
CA PRO A 169 -2.29 18.42 -5.15
C PRO A 169 -1.52 18.44 -3.82
N GLN A 170 -0.55 19.33 -3.73
CA GLN A 170 0.17 19.57 -2.49
C GLN A 170 -0.80 19.98 -1.39
N GLY A 171 -0.61 19.46 -0.18
CA GLY A 171 -1.45 19.76 0.97
C GLY A 171 -2.84 19.12 0.97
N LEU A 172 -3.14 18.27 0.01
CA LEU A 172 -4.34 17.44 0.11
C LEU A 172 -4.29 16.63 1.40
N VAL A 173 -5.36 16.65 2.18
CA VAL A 173 -5.50 15.83 3.38
C VAL A 173 -6.50 14.72 3.14
N MET A 174 -6.29 13.58 3.79
CA MET A 174 -7.23 12.46 3.71
C MET A 174 -7.29 11.70 5.03
N ILE A 175 -8.46 11.18 5.36
CA ILE A 175 -8.68 10.25 6.47
C ILE A 175 -9.32 8.98 5.90
N ALA A 176 -8.74 7.83 6.22
CA ALA A 176 -9.29 6.52 5.91
C ALA A 176 -9.68 5.76 7.17
N GLY A 177 -10.63 4.85 7.07
CA GLY A 177 -11.15 4.12 8.23
C GLY A 177 -12.07 4.95 9.12
N GLN A 178 -12.49 4.39 10.25
CA GLN A 178 -13.45 5.00 11.20
C GLN A 178 -12.80 5.13 12.58
N SER A 179 -12.83 6.33 13.13
CA SER A 179 -12.36 6.60 14.51
C SER A 179 -13.48 6.57 15.55
N LEU A 180 -14.72 6.41 15.15
CA LEU A 180 -15.91 6.45 16.00
C LEU A 180 -16.77 5.20 15.79
N SER A 181 -17.71 5.00 16.67
CA SER A 181 -18.63 3.89 16.91
C SER A 181 -19.42 3.27 15.72
N GLU A 182 -19.13 3.60 14.49
CA GLU A 182 -19.70 2.89 13.35
C GLU A 182 -18.84 1.65 13.02
N PRO A 183 -19.47 0.54 12.59
CA PRO A 183 -18.70 -0.63 12.18
C PRO A 183 -17.69 -0.30 11.10
N GLN A 184 -16.47 -0.79 11.29
CA GLN A 184 -15.39 -0.61 10.31
C GLN A 184 -15.79 -1.23 8.96
N ASP A 185 -15.52 -0.51 7.89
CA ASP A 185 -15.64 -1.03 6.53
C ASP A 185 -14.32 -1.71 6.12
N VAL A 186 -14.38 -3.01 5.80
CA VAL A 186 -13.22 -3.76 5.31
C VAL A 186 -12.64 -3.25 3.98
N VAL A 187 -13.32 -2.33 3.30
CA VAL A 187 -12.77 -1.63 2.14
C VAL A 187 -11.67 -0.67 2.59
N SER A 188 -11.94 0.15 3.61
CA SER A 188 -11.03 1.21 4.06
C SER A 188 -10.02 0.76 5.11
N ALA A 189 -10.37 -0.18 5.99
CA ALA A 189 -9.48 -0.64 7.05
C ALA A 189 -9.75 -2.10 7.40
N LYS A 190 -8.71 -2.91 7.53
CA LYS A 190 -8.85 -4.36 7.67
C LYS A 190 -7.62 -5.00 8.29
N TYR A 191 -7.86 -6.17 8.86
CA TYR A 191 -6.88 -7.03 9.51
C TYR A 191 -6.89 -8.42 8.89
N ARG A 192 -5.78 -9.12 8.95
CA ARG A 192 -5.70 -10.57 8.74
C ARG A 192 -4.55 -11.18 9.51
N CYS A 193 -4.64 -12.46 9.79
CA CYS A 193 -3.50 -13.26 10.24
C CYS A 193 -2.70 -13.75 9.02
N ALA A 194 -1.38 -13.66 9.09
CA ALA A 194 -0.48 -14.17 8.06
C ALA A 194 0.55 -15.10 8.67
N SER A 195 0.69 -16.31 8.11
CA SER A 195 1.64 -17.29 8.62
C SER A 195 3.02 -17.13 8.00
N TRP A 196 4.08 -17.10 8.83
CA TRP A 196 5.46 -17.14 8.36
C TRP A 196 5.87 -18.50 7.79
N VAL A 197 5.19 -19.57 8.20
CA VAL A 197 5.56 -20.95 7.88
C VAL A 197 4.98 -21.40 6.55
N ALA A 198 3.89 -20.80 6.12
CA ALA A 198 3.35 -21.01 4.78
C ALA A 198 3.93 -19.92 3.85
N PRO A 199 4.28 -20.26 2.58
CA PRO A 199 4.53 -19.20 1.61
C PRO A 199 3.29 -18.31 1.65
N LEU A 200 3.50 -17.01 1.94
CA LEU A 200 2.43 -16.02 1.96
C LEU A 200 1.59 -16.26 0.73
N PRO A 201 0.28 -16.56 0.84
CA PRO A 201 -0.55 -16.57 -0.32
C PRO A 201 -0.27 -15.24 -0.99
N GLN A 202 0.12 -15.28 -2.27
CA GLN A 202 0.29 -14.05 -3.05
C GLN A 202 -0.95 -13.24 -2.76
N PHE A 203 -0.75 -11.96 -2.35
CA PHE A 203 -1.81 -11.05 -2.01
C PHE A 203 -2.81 -11.05 -3.17
N ASP A 204 -3.79 -11.93 -3.11
CA ASP A 204 -4.91 -11.88 -4.03
C ASP A 204 -5.77 -10.71 -3.54
N GLU A 205 -5.55 -9.52 -4.12
CA GLU A 205 -6.30 -8.30 -3.78
C GLU A 205 -7.81 -8.50 -3.96
N GLY A 206 -8.22 -9.63 -4.54
CA GLY A 206 -9.58 -9.98 -4.82
C GLY A 206 -10.25 -10.95 -3.84
N ASP A 207 -9.56 -11.49 -2.84
CA ASP A 207 -10.21 -12.36 -1.86
C ASP A 207 -10.60 -11.60 -0.58
N PRO A 208 -11.86 -11.14 -0.45
CA PRO A 208 -12.35 -10.50 0.77
C PRO A 208 -12.53 -11.48 1.93
N MET A 209 -12.36 -12.79 1.72
CA MET A 209 -12.72 -13.82 2.69
C MET A 209 -11.77 -13.90 3.89
N ASP A 210 -10.53 -13.40 3.78
CA ASP A 210 -9.52 -13.49 4.85
C ASP A 210 -9.37 -12.21 5.67
N HIS A 211 -10.07 -11.14 5.31
CA HIS A 211 -9.96 -9.86 6.00
C HIS A 211 -11.17 -9.61 6.90
N VAL A 212 -10.88 -9.09 8.10
CA VAL A 212 -11.90 -8.72 9.08
C VAL A 212 -11.78 -7.25 9.50
N ALA A 213 -12.87 -6.69 10.01
CA ALA A 213 -12.98 -5.28 10.38
C ALA A 213 -12.53 -4.96 11.82
N TYR A 214 -12.07 -5.94 12.54
CA TYR A 214 -11.63 -5.85 13.93
C TYR A 214 -10.47 -6.81 14.18
N LEU A 215 -9.78 -6.65 15.32
CA LEU A 215 -8.61 -7.48 15.66
C LEU A 215 -8.98 -8.97 15.76
N PRO A 216 -8.36 -9.84 14.93
CA PRO A 216 -8.67 -11.27 14.88
C PRO A 216 -7.94 -12.07 15.96
N ASP A 217 -8.35 -13.31 16.13
CA ASP A 217 -7.63 -14.31 16.92
C ASP A 217 -6.56 -14.97 16.05
N CYS A 218 -5.34 -14.43 16.07
CA CYS A 218 -4.22 -15.01 15.34
C CYS A 218 -3.44 -16.00 16.22
N PRO A 219 -2.97 -17.11 15.63
CA PRO A 219 -2.07 -18.04 16.31
C PRO A 219 -0.76 -17.37 16.76
N ILE A 220 -0.16 -17.91 17.81
CA ILE A 220 1.23 -17.57 18.19
C ILE A 220 2.15 -17.99 17.05
N ASP A 221 3.21 -17.21 16.81
CA ASP A 221 4.18 -17.32 15.72
C ASP A 221 3.64 -16.86 14.34
N ASP A 222 2.44 -16.31 14.27
CA ASP A 222 1.93 -15.62 13.08
C ASP A 222 2.27 -14.12 13.10
N LEU A 223 1.89 -13.45 12.00
CA LEU A 223 1.82 -11.99 11.90
C LEU A 223 0.36 -11.55 11.95
N LEU A 224 0.10 -10.45 12.64
CA LEU A 224 -1.05 -9.62 12.35
C LEU A 224 -0.67 -8.64 11.25
N GLU A 225 -1.35 -8.68 10.12
CA GLU A 225 -1.26 -7.65 9.08
C GLU A 225 -2.43 -6.68 9.20
N ILE A 226 -2.11 -5.39 9.08
CA ILE A 226 -3.06 -4.28 9.05
C ILE A 226 -2.92 -3.59 7.70
N ARG A 227 -4.05 -3.39 7.01
CA ARG A 227 -4.11 -2.60 5.79
C ARG A 227 -5.14 -1.50 5.94
N ILE A 228 -4.76 -0.27 5.64
CA ILE A 228 -5.64 0.88 5.58
C ILE A 228 -5.56 1.46 4.17
N VAL A 229 -6.71 1.62 3.51
CA VAL A 229 -6.82 2.08 2.12
C VAL A 229 -7.55 3.41 2.09
N PHE A 230 -6.92 4.42 1.52
CA PHE A 230 -7.48 5.76 1.41
C PHE A 230 -8.41 5.89 0.20
N PRO A 231 -9.38 6.82 0.25
CA PRO A 231 -10.22 7.13 -0.89
C PRO A 231 -9.38 7.68 -2.04
N GLN A 232 -9.73 7.31 -3.27
CA GLN A 232 -8.92 7.52 -4.47
C GLN A 232 -9.51 8.57 -5.42
N CYS A 233 -10.71 9.08 -5.13
CA CYS A 233 -11.42 10.02 -5.98
C CYS A 233 -11.57 11.37 -5.28
N TRP A 234 -10.97 12.41 -5.86
CA TRP A 234 -10.98 13.78 -5.34
C TRP A 234 -12.03 14.64 -6.05
N ASP A 235 -12.63 15.60 -5.36
CA ASP A 235 -13.62 16.53 -5.93
C ASP A 235 -13.00 17.51 -6.97
N GLY A 236 -11.66 17.59 -7.03
CA GLY A 236 -10.92 18.43 -7.95
C GLY A 236 -10.79 19.90 -7.53
N VAL A 237 -11.24 20.25 -6.32
CA VAL A 237 -11.30 21.66 -5.87
C VAL A 237 -10.74 21.85 -4.46
N ASN A 238 -11.20 21.06 -3.50
CA ASN A 238 -10.92 21.30 -2.09
C ASN A 238 -9.77 20.41 -1.58
N LEU A 239 -8.77 21.02 -0.93
CA LEU A 239 -7.69 20.25 -0.27
C LEU A 239 -8.17 19.58 1.02
N THR A 240 -9.27 20.07 1.59
CA THR A 240 -9.92 19.55 2.78
C THR A 240 -11.39 19.95 2.78
N SER A 241 -12.23 19.35 3.62
CA SER A 241 -13.63 19.69 3.84
C SER A 241 -13.91 19.90 5.32
N HIS A 242 -15.09 20.41 5.67
CA HIS A 242 -15.45 20.66 7.07
C HIS A 242 -15.40 19.40 7.95
N ASP A 243 -15.74 18.25 7.35
CA ASP A 243 -15.70 16.93 8.00
C ASP A 243 -14.39 16.18 7.74
N GLN A 244 -13.42 16.82 7.08
CA GLN A 244 -12.11 16.27 6.66
C GLN A 244 -12.20 15.05 5.74
N ARG A 245 -13.39 14.73 5.18
CA ARG A 245 -13.65 13.51 4.41
C ARG A 245 -14.40 13.74 3.11
N SER A 246 -15.42 14.63 3.09
CA SER A 246 -16.37 14.75 1.98
C SER A 246 -15.83 15.38 0.69
N HIS A 247 -14.57 15.80 0.66
CA HIS A 247 -13.84 16.18 -0.56
C HIS A 247 -13.21 14.98 -1.28
N MET A 248 -13.28 13.79 -0.67
CA MET A 248 -12.77 12.54 -1.19
C MET A 248 -13.87 11.46 -1.23
N ALA A 249 -13.75 10.53 -2.17
CA ALA A 249 -14.64 9.37 -2.27
C ALA A 249 -13.89 8.12 -2.71
N TYR A 250 -14.41 6.94 -2.36
CA TYR A 250 -13.93 5.68 -2.92
C TYR A 250 -14.44 5.48 -4.35
N PRO A 251 -13.69 4.76 -5.22
CA PRO A 251 -14.15 4.42 -6.55
C PRO A 251 -15.39 3.55 -6.53
N ILE A 252 -16.20 3.67 -7.58
CA ILE A 252 -17.34 2.80 -7.85
C ILE A 252 -16.82 1.61 -8.66
N SER A 253 -17.01 0.40 -8.13
CA SER A 253 -16.70 -0.84 -8.84
C SER A 253 -17.56 -1.01 -10.07
N ALA A 254 -17.03 -1.65 -11.12
CA ALA A 254 -17.85 -2.09 -12.24
C ALA A 254 -18.77 -3.27 -11.84
N GLU A 255 -19.85 -3.50 -12.62
CA GLU A 255 -20.75 -4.64 -12.40
C GLU A 255 -20.02 -6.00 -12.50
N ILE A 256 -19.02 -6.08 -13.39
CA ILE A 256 -18.08 -7.22 -13.46
C ILE A 256 -16.71 -6.66 -13.10
N PRO A 257 -16.24 -6.88 -11.85
CA PRO A 257 -15.00 -6.29 -11.40
C PRO A 257 -13.80 -6.90 -12.13
N HIS A 258 -13.06 -6.05 -12.83
CA HIS A 258 -11.72 -6.34 -13.36
C HIS A 258 -10.83 -5.13 -13.04
N VAL A 259 -9.53 -5.33 -13.00
CA VAL A 259 -8.57 -4.25 -12.80
C VAL A 259 -8.84 -3.13 -13.82
N GLY A 260 -9.00 -1.91 -13.31
CA GLY A 260 -9.15 -0.71 -14.13
C GLY A 260 -10.52 -0.51 -14.79
N THR A 261 -11.55 -1.24 -14.41
CA THR A 261 -12.90 -1.12 -15.00
C THR A 261 -13.88 -0.28 -14.19
N GLY A 262 -13.51 0.10 -12.97
CA GLY A 262 -14.27 1.01 -12.13
C GLY A 262 -14.11 2.48 -12.55
N ARG A 263 -14.74 3.37 -11.83
CA ARG A 263 -14.72 4.81 -12.08
C ARG A 263 -14.86 5.63 -10.80
N CYS A 264 -14.44 6.86 -10.85
CA CYS A 264 -14.77 7.84 -9.82
C CYS A 264 -16.24 8.29 -9.92
N PRO A 265 -16.90 8.65 -8.79
CA PRO A 265 -18.21 9.30 -8.81
C PRO A 265 -18.15 10.65 -9.55
N ASP A 266 -19.28 11.06 -10.16
CA ASP A 266 -19.37 12.33 -10.89
C ASP A 266 -19.10 13.56 -10.00
N THR A 267 -19.34 13.43 -8.69
CA THR A 267 -19.06 14.46 -7.68
C THR A 267 -17.58 14.57 -7.31
N HIS A 268 -16.79 13.52 -7.59
CA HIS A 268 -15.36 13.42 -7.28
C HIS A 268 -14.61 12.89 -8.51
N PRO A 269 -14.57 13.68 -9.61
CA PRO A 269 -14.16 13.15 -10.91
C PRO A 269 -12.66 12.91 -11.08
N VAL A 270 -11.83 13.38 -10.15
CA VAL A 270 -10.39 13.34 -10.29
C VAL A 270 -9.81 12.10 -9.60
N ALA A 271 -9.37 11.14 -10.40
CA ALA A 271 -8.66 9.97 -9.91
C ALA A 271 -7.23 10.35 -9.48
N ILE A 272 -6.83 9.99 -8.26
CA ILE A 272 -5.48 10.14 -7.71
C ILE A 272 -4.93 8.76 -7.29
N PRO A 273 -3.66 8.61 -6.92
CA PRO A 273 -3.15 7.33 -6.44
C PRO A 273 -3.96 6.77 -5.28
N GLU A 274 -4.24 5.48 -5.30
CA GLU A 274 -4.68 4.76 -4.12
C GLU A 274 -3.50 4.70 -3.15
N ILE A 275 -3.63 5.36 -2.01
CA ILE A 275 -2.66 5.29 -0.93
C ILE A 275 -3.09 4.17 0.01
N SER A 276 -2.18 3.29 0.39
CA SER A 276 -2.45 2.33 1.44
C SER A 276 -1.28 2.20 2.41
N TYR A 277 -1.61 2.09 3.69
CA TYR A 277 -0.67 1.78 4.75
C TYR A 277 -0.74 0.29 5.02
N ASN A 278 0.42 -0.33 5.09
CA ASN A 278 0.54 -1.76 5.33
C ASN A 278 1.52 -1.95 6.48
N PHE A 279 1.02 -2.56 7.55
CA PHE A 279 1.76 -2.79 8.78
C PHE A 279 1.71 -4.25 9.17
N ALA A 280 2.73 -4.69 9.87
CA ALA A 280 2.79 -6.03 10.42
C ALA A 280 3.23 -6.00 11.88
N PHE A 281 2.76 -6.97 12.65
CA PHE A 281 3.10 -7.15 14.07
C PHE A 281 3.30 -8.62 14.36
N TYR A 282 4.35 -8.95 15.12
CA TYR A 282 4.59 -10.31 15.57
C TYR A 282 3.59 -10.72 16.65
N VAL A 283 2.95 -11.87 16.45
CA VAL A 283 2.12 -12.52 17.45
C VAL A 283 2.99 -13.52 18.20
N THR A 284 3.33 -13.21 19.44
CA THR A 284 4.24 -14.01 20.27
C THR A 284 3.58 -14.39 21.58
N GLU A 285 4.18 -15.31 22.32
CA GLU A 285 3.72 -15.64 23.68
C GLU A 285 3.68 -14.41 24.61
N THR A 286 4.59 -13.44 24.37
CA THR A 286 4.67 -12.21 25.17
C THR A 286 3.57 -11.22 24.80
N THR A 287 3.31 -11.02 23.50
CA THR A 287 2.29 -10.07 23.03
C THR A 287 0.88 -10.63 23.17
N GLY A 288 0.72 -11.96 23.18
CA GLY A 288 -0.57 -12.64 23.13
C GLY A 288 -1.27 -12.53 21.77
N SER A 289 -2.48 -13.08 21.66
CA SER A 289 -3.28 -12.99 20.43
C SER A 289 -3.86 -11.59 20.22
N PRO A 290 -3.87 -11.06 18.98
CA PRO A 290 -4.40 -9.74 18.62
C PRO A 290 -5.84 -9.48 19.06
N ILE A 291 -6.68 -10.49 19.19
CA ILE A 291 -8.06 -10.31 19.69
C ILE A 291 -8.12 -9.66 21.09
N THR A 292 -7.02 -9.75 21.83
CA THR A 292 -6.87 -9.15 23.17
C THR A 292 -6.21 -7.76 23.14
N TRP A 293 -5.67 -7.35 21.98
CA TRP A 293 -5.03 -6.05 21.83
C TRP A 293 -6.09 -4.95 21.64
N HIS A 294 -5.68 -3.69 21.69
CA HIS A 294 -6.57 -2.56 21.46
C HIS A 294 -5.84 -1.38 20.84
N LEU A 295 -6.56 -0.58 20.09
CA LEU A 295 -6.08 0.70 19.59
C LEU A 295 -6.25 1.79 20.64
N SER A 296 -5.42 2.82 20.62
CA SER A 296 -5.59 4.02 21.44
C SER A 296 -6.94 4.72 21.17
N SER A 297 -7.52 4.49 20.01
CA SER A 297 -8.83 5.02 19.57
C SER A 297 -10.03 4.16 19.96
N ASP A 298 -9.83 2.95 20.51
CA ASP A 298 -10.93 2.07 20.95
C ASP A 298 -11.56 2.58 22.25
N MET A 299 -12.35 3.66 22.16
CA MET A 299 -12.95 4.35 23.30
C MET A 299 -14.32 3.78 23.71
N ASP A 300 -14.98 3.03 22.82
CA ASP A 300 -16.31 2.46 23.06
C ASP A 300 -16.24 0.94 23.30
N PRO A 301 -16.42 0.48 24.56
CA PRO A 301 -16.33 -0.93 24.88
C PRO A 301 -17.49 -1.78 24.32
N SER A 302 -18.48 -1.18 23.70
CA SER A 302 -19.58 -1.92 23.03
C SER A 302 -19.17 -2.46 21.64
N HIS A 303 -18.03 -2.02 21.11
CA HIS A 303 -17.48 -2.46 19.84
C HIS A 303 -16.28 -3.40 20.06
N PRO A 304 -16.04 -4.33 19.13
CA PRO A 304 -14.83 -5.16 19.17
C PRO A 304 -13.56 -4.31 19.09
N ASN A 305 -12.51 -4.73 19.77
CA ASN A 305 -11.20 -4.09 19.69
C ASN A 305 -10.72 -4.01 18.24
N GLY A 306 -10.11 -2.88 17.87
CA GLY A 306 -9.66 -2.61 16.51
C GLY A 306 -10.72 -2.04 15.58
N SER A 307 -11.99 -1.95 15.97
CA SER A 307 -13.06 -1.40 15.13
C SER A 307 -12.94 0.12 14.89
N SER A 308 -12.07 0.80 15.61
CA SER A 308 -11.76 2.24 15.43
C SER A 308 -10.51 2.49 14.58
N LEU A 309 -10.02 1.49 13.82
CA LEU A 309 -8.85 1.64 12.95
C LEU A 309 -9.06 2.74 11.92
N HIS A 310 -8.17 3.69 11.90
CA HIS A 310 -8.12 4.77 10.91
C HIS A 310 -6.68 5.16 10.63
N ALA A 311 -6.49 5.93 9.59
CA ALA A 311 -5.22 6.54 9.26
C ALA A 311 -5.45 7.91 8.64
N ASP A 312 -4.48 8.76 8.79
CA ASP A 312 -4.49 10.13 8.34
C ASP A 312 -3.27 10.39 7.46
N TRP A 313 -3.45 11.25 6.48
CA TRP A 313 -2.41 11.63 5.53
C TRP A 313 -2.52 13.10 5.15
N MET A 314 -1.38 13.78 5.09
CA MET A 314 -1.24 15.11 4.53
C MET A 314 -0.12 15.12 3.50
N ASN A 315 -0.42 15.55 2.27
CA ASN A 315 0.54 15.56 1.17
C ASN A 315 1.61 16.64 1.36
N GLY A 316 2.81 16.22 1.70
CA GLY A 316 4.01 17.06 1.79
C GLY A 316 5.16 16.55 0.90
N TRP A 317 4.86 15.72 -0.10
CA TRP A 317 5.85 15.30 -1.07
C TRP A 317 6.39 16.48 -1.89
N ASP A 318 7.66 16.41 -2.27
CA ASP A 318 8.19 17.27 -3.34
C ASP A 318 7.33 17.07 -4.61
N PRO A 319 6.80 18.16 -5.22
CA PRO A 319 5.87 18.04 -6.35
C PRO A 319 6.46 17.32 -7.57
N GLU A 320 7.76 17.49 -7.84
CA GLU A 320 8.45 16.83 -8.97
C GLU A 320 8.56 15.32 -8.71
N ILE A 321 8.89 14.93 -7.49
CA ILE A 321 8.95 13.51 -7.10
C ILE A 321 7.57 12.85 -7.19
N MET A 322 6.53 13.50 -6.67
CA MET A 322 5.17 12.97 -6.76
C MET A 322 4.71 12.85 -8.23
N GLU A 323 5.07 13.81 -9.07
CA GLU A 323 4.81 13.73 -10.51
C GLU A 323 5.54 12.54 -11.15
N MET A 324 6.79 12.28 -10.78
CA MET A 324 7.55 11.11 -11.25
C MET A 324 6.91 9.80 -10.81
N ILE A 325 6.51 9.67 -9.55
CA ILE A 325 5.80 8.51 -9.02
C ILE A 325 4.54 8.22 -9.86
N VAL A 326 3.74 9.25 -10.11
CA VAL A 326 2.50 9.08 -10.90
C VAL A 326 2.81 8.76 -12.36
N LYS A 327 3.65 9.55 -13.03
CA LYS A 327 3.85 9.43 -14.48
C LYS A 327 4.72 8.25 -14.88
N ASN A 328 5.79 7.97 -14.12
CA ASN A 328 6.77 6.95 -14.51
C ASN A 328 6.45 5.57 -13.96
N CYS A 329 5.72 5.48 -12.83
CA CYS A 329 5.40 4.22 -12.20
C CYS A 329 3.91 3.88 -12.37
N ILE A 330 3.02 4.75 -11.87
CA ILE A 330 1.60 4.42 -11.80
C ILE A 330 0.96 4.41 -13.20
N ASN A 331 1.09 5.50 -13.97
CA ASN A 331 0.44 5.62 -15.28
C ASN A 331 1.00 4.65 -16.33
N THR A 332 2.23 4.19 -16.16
CA THR A 332 2.89 3.23 -17.06
C THR A 332 2.52 1.78 -16.78
N GLY A 333 1.91 1.49 -15.63
CA GLY A 333 1.68 0.12 -15.17
C GLY A 333 2.98 -0.56 -14.71
N TYR A 334 3.95 0.21 -14.24
CA TYR A 334 5.22 -0.36 -13.75
C TYR A 334 5.15 -0.68 -12.26
N ASP A 335 5.81 -1.78 -11.87
CA ASP A 335 6.15 -2.05 -10.49
C ASP A 335 7.49 -1.37 -10.17
N CYS A 336 7.43 -0.16 -9.65
CA CYS A 336 8.61 0.59 -9.23
C CYS A 336 9.17 0.15 -7.88
N ASN A 337 8.56 -0.86 -7.25
CA ASN A 337 9.02 -1.39 -5.97
C ASN A 337 9.26 -0.30 -4.90
N VAL A 338 10.20 -0.51 -3.99
CA VAL A 338 10.50 0.43 -2.90
C VAL A 338 11.48 1.50 -3.38
N GLY A 339 11.06 2.76 -3.33
CA GLY A 339 11.89 3.92 -3.58
C GLY A 339 12.25 4.20 -5.05
N LEU A 340 11.97 3.30 -6.01
CA LEU A 340 12.30 3.51 -7.42
C LEU A 340 11.37 4.53 -8.08
N LEU A 341 11.92 5.42 -8.92
CA LEU A 341 11.18 6.53 -9.54
C LEU A 341 10.86 6.32 -11.03
N GLY A 342 11.10 5.14 -11.57
CA GLY A 342 10.75 4.81 -12.95
C GLY A 342 11.66 5.38 -14.03
N ASP A 343 12.72 6.09 -13.67
CA ASP A 343 13.64 6.78 -14.59
C ASP A 343 15.12 6.39 -14.42
N GLY A 344 15.40 5.31 -13.69
CA GLY A 344 16.78 4.88 -13.35
C GLY A 344 17.34 5.56 -12.12
N THR A 345 16.47 6.19 -11.33
CA THR A 345 16.82 6.73 -10.01
C THR A 345 15.93 6.14 -8.92
N ARG A 346 16.38 6.30 -7.69
CA ARG A 346 15.61 5.96 -6.50
C ARG A 346 15.75 7.02 -5.43
N LEU A 347 14.83 7.00 -4.50
CA LEU A 347 14.95 7.74 -3.24
C LEU A 347 16.06 7.12 -2.39
N GLN A 348 16.82 7.98 -1.73
CA GLN A 348 17.86 7.55 -0.80
C GLN A 348 17.21 6.92 0.45
N GLU A 349 17.71 5.77 0.84
CA GLU A 349 17.29 5.11 2.08
C GLU A 349 17.68 5.94 3.31
N ILE A 350 16.86 5.87 4.35
CA ILE A 350 17.10 6.52 5.64
C ILE A 350 17.57 5.45 6.62
N TYR A 351 18.80 5.57 7.06
CA TYR A 351 19.43 4.66 8.04
C TYR A 351 19.27 5.18 9.47
#